data_8cd24c5f398a4907acf2cbd1ddf8ba92
#
_entry.id   8cd24c5f398a4907acf2cbd1ddf8ba92
#
_cell.length_a   1.000
_cell.length_b   1.000
_cell.length_c   1.000
_cell.angle_alpha   90.00
_cell.angle_beta   90.00
_cell.angle_gamma   90.00
#
_symmetry.space_group_name_H-M   'P 1'
#
loop_
_entity.id
_entity.type
_entity.pdbx_description
1 polymer ?
#
loop_
_entity_poly.entity_id
_entity_poly.type
_entity_poly.pdbx_seq_one_letter_code
_entity_poly.pdbx_strand_id
1 'polypeptide(L)'
;VTLAGMFFGRGMTAIISTDMISIKNELFLKWANYRFYMPFGSTNKKGKFIPAYIPPTVVIALIVVIIIAVLLKYRKFGRKLYAIGGNRQSALMMGLNVKKTMFQAYILDGFLAGLGGFLFCLNSCAGFVEQAKGLEMDAISSAVIGGTLLSGGVGTPIGTLFGVLIKGTISSLITTQGTLSSWWVR
;
A
#
# COMPACT_ATOMS: atom_id res chain seq x y z
N VAL A 1 -6.82 -1.11 -20.53
CA VAL A 1 -7.61 -2.12 -19.80
C VAL A 1 -7.62 -1.82 -18.30
N THR A 2 -6.47 -1.61 -17.64
CA THR A 2 -6.39 -1.37 -16.19
C THR A 2 -7.10 -0.11 -15.73
N LEU A 3 -6.93 1.02 -16.43
CA LEU A 3 -7.64 2.27 -16.13
C LEU A 3 -9.16 2.12 -16.30
N ALA A 4 -9.61 1.42 -17.35
CA ALA A 4 -11.03 1.14 -17.53
C ALA A 4 -11.61 0.31 -16.38
N GLY A 5 -10.87 -0.69 -15.91
CA GLY A 5 -11.23 -1.49 -14.73
C GLY A 5 -11.32 -0.67 -13.45
N MET A 6 -10.41 0.29 -13.26
CA MET A 6 -10.44 1.21 -12.12
C MET A 6 -11.71 2.10 -12.14
N PHE A 7 -12.02 2.71 -13.29
CA PHE A 7 -13.21 3.54 -13.40
C PHE A 7 -14.50 2.72 -13.29
N PHE A 8 -14.52 1.50 -13.85
CA PHE A 8 -15.64 0.58 -13.68
C PHE A 8 -15.87 0.23 -12.20
N GLY A 9 -14.81 -0.12 -11.46
CA GLY A 9 -14.89 -0.39 -10.03
C GLY A 9 -15.42 0.81 -9.24
N ARG A 10 -14.92 2.01 -9.51
CA ARG A 10 -15.42 3.25 -8.90
C ARG A 10 -16.88 3.54 -9.24
N GLY A 11 -17.28 3.31 -10.49
CA GLY A 11 -18.67 3.46 -10.89
C GLY A 11 -19.61 2.49 -10.18
N MET A 12 -19.19 1.22 -10.04
CA MET A 12 -19.96 0.22 -9.30
C MET A 12 -20.12 0.57 -7.81
N THR A 13 -19.05 1.05 -7.16
CA THR A 13 -19.17 1.50 -5.76
C THR A 13 -20.07 2.71 -5.60
N ALA A 14 -20.07 3.66 -6.55
CA ALA A 14 -20.95 4.82 -6.53
C ALA A 14 -22.44 4.43 -6.72
N ILE A 15 -22.71 3.38 -7.49
CA ILE A 15 -24.09 2.84 -7.65
C ILE A 15 -24.59 2.23 -6.34
N ILE A 16 -23.71 1.60 -5.55
CA ILE A 16 -24.09 0.97 -4.28
C ILE A 16 -24.39 2.03 -3.21
N SER A 17 -23.54 3.01 -3.04
CA SER A 17 -23.75 4.13 -2.10
C SER A 17 -22.81 5.27 -2.43
N THR A 18 -23.37 6.49 -2.43
CA THR A 18 -22.60 7.74 -2.51
C THR A 18 -22.24 8.28 -1.13
N ASP A 19 -22.96 7.80 -0.09
CA ASP A 19 -22.77 8.27 1.28
C ASP A 19 -21.70 7.46 2.03
N MET A 20 -21.17 8.07 3.07
CA MET A 20 -20.21 7.42 3.96
C MET A 20 -20.91 6.37 4.81
N ILE A 21 -20.54 5.11 4.63
CA ILE A 21 -21.07 3.99 5.41
C ILE A 21 -20.12 3.72 6.58
N SER A 22 -20.57 4.00 7.80
CA SER A 22 -19.81 3.69 9.02
C SER A 22 -19.98 2.22 9.40
N ILE A 23 -18.87 1.57 9.72
CA ILE A 23 -18.89 0.16 10.18
C ILE A 23 -19.19 0.13 11.67
N LYS A 24 -20.34 -0.46 12.02
CA LYS A 24 -20.83 -0.57 13.43
C LYS A 24 -20.59 -1.93 14.06
N ASN A 25 -19.96 -2.88 13.35
CA ASN A 25 -19.71 -4.22 13.86
C ASN A 25 -18.71 -4.17 15.03
N GLU A 26 -19.10 -4.69 16.20
CA GLU A 26 -18.29 -4.66 17.42
C GLU A 26 -16.97 -5.41 17.28
N LEU A 27 -16.95 -6.54 16.58
CA LEU A 27 -15.72 -7.31 16.34
C LEU A 27 -14.73 -6.52 15.48
N PHE A 28 -15.23 -5.88 14.43
CA PHE A 28 -14.43 -5.05 13.56
C PHE A 28 -13.83 -3.85 14.32
N LEU A 29 -14.65 -3.17 15.12
CA LEU A 29 -14.20 -2.04 15.94
C LEU A 29 -13.20 -2.46 17.03
N LYS A 30 -13.34 -3.65 17.62
CA LYS A 30 -12.33 -4.20 18.54
C LYS A 30 -10.99 -4.38 17.85
N TRP A 31 -10.96 -4.93 16.63
CA TRP A 31 -9.73 -5.10 15.85
C TRP A 31 -9.15 -3.75 15.41
N ALA A 32 -9.98 -2.81 14.99
CA ALA A 32 -9.56 -1.47 14.59
C ALA A 32 -8.97 -0.66 15.74
N ASN A 33 -9.55 -0.81 16.96
CA ASN A 33 -9.11 -0.09 18.15
C ASN A 33 -8.03 -0.83 18.97
N TYR A 34 -7.65 -2.04 18.57
CA TYR A 34 -6.57 -2.76 19.22
C TYR A 34 -5.26 -2.01 19.04
N ARG A 35 -4.53 -1.79 20.15
CA ARG A 35 -3.30 -1.00 20.14
C ARG A 35 -2.21 -1.74 20.88
N PHE A 36 -1.09 -1.94 20.22
CA PHE A 36 0.12 -2.41 20.88
C PHE A 36 0.82 -1.22 21.54
N TYR A 37 0.73 -1.13 22.87
CA TYR A 37 1.41 -0.08 23.61
C TYR A 37 2.89 -0.42 23.75
N MET A 38 3.75 0.55 23.41
CA MET A 38 5.16 0.46 23.63
C MET A 38 5.57 1.17 24.94
N PRO A 39 6.67 0.72 25.59
CA PRO A 39 7.16 1.37 26.81
C PRO A 39 7.74 2.78 26.57
N PHE A 40 7.80 3.22 25.31
CA PHE A 40 8.24 4.55 24.93
C PHE A 40 7.02 5.44 24.68
N GLY A 41 7.11 6.70 25.14
CA GLY A 41 6.00 7.64 24.98
C GLY A 41 6.48 9.09 25.13
N SER A 42 5.62 10.02 24.79
CA SER A 42 5.85 11.44 24.96
C SER A 42 4.96 11.98 26.09
N THR A 43 5.49 12.93 26.84
CA THR A 43 4.72 13.62 27.90
C THR A 43 3.97 14.79 27.27
N ASN A 44 2.66 14.81 27.41
CA ASN A 44 1.85 15.92 26.91
C ASN A 44 2.14 17.20 27.73
N LYS A 45 1.83 18.38 27.17
CA LYS A 45 1.95 19.70 27.84
C LYS A 45 1.28 19.76 29.23
N LYS A 46 0.39 18.80 29.54
CA LYS A 46 -0.30 18.64 30.85
C LYS A 46 0.39 17.61 31.77
N GLY A 47 1.61 17.16 31.50
CA GLY A 47 2.35 16.21 32.34
C GLY A 47 1.88 14.76 32.28
N LYS A 48 0.89 14.40 31.45
CA LYS A 48 0.39 13.03 31.31
C LYS A 48 1.22 12.27 30.29
N PHE A 49 1.80 11.13 30.71
CA PHE A 49 2.51 10.22 29.82
C PHE A 49 1.54 9.57 28.84
N ILE A 50 1.78 9.75 27.55
CA ILE A 50 1.03 9.09 26.48
C ILE A 50 1.94 8.02 25.87
N PRO A 51 1.69 6.73 26.10
CA PRO A 51 2.49 5.67 25.51
C PRO A 51 2.33 5.68 23.98
N ALA A 52 3.42 5.51 23.27
CA ALA A 52 3.38 5.29 21.83
C ALA A 52 2.67 3.96 21.55
N TYR A 53 1.82 3.94 20.54
CA TYR A 53 1.12 2.73 20.14
C TYR A 53 1.33 2.44 18.65
N ILE A 54 1.41 1.16 18.33
CA ILE A 54 1.44 0.69 16.95
C ILE A 54 0.09 0.03 16.66
N PRO A 55 -0.65 0.50 15.65
CA PRO A 55 -1.87 -0.17 15.22
C PRO A 55 -1.53 -1.51 14.56
N PRO A 56 -2.38 -2.53 14.69
CA PRO A 56 -2.15 -3.87 14.11
C PRO A 56 -2.03 -3.84 12.59
N THR A 57 -2.64 -2.85 11.93
CA THR A 57 -2.55 -2.64 10.49
C THR A 57 -1.11 -2.42 10.02
N VAL A 58 -0.29 -1.69 10.79
CA VAL A 58 1.13 -1.47 10.48
C VAL A 58 1.93 -2.76 10.62
N VAL A 59 1.66 -3.55 11.67
CA VAL A 59 2.34 -4.83 11.90
C VAL A 59 2.04 -5.81 10.75
N ILE A 60 0.78 -5.91 10.35
CA ILE A 60 0.37 -6.76 9.22
C ILE A 60 1.04 -6.28 7.92
N ALA A 61 1.06 -4.98 7.65
CA ALA A 61 1.71 -4.42 6.47
C ALA A 61 3.21 -4.76 6.43
N LEU A 62 3.93 -4.62 7.55
CA LEU A 62 5.35 -4.97 7.63
C LEU A 62 5.59 -6.47 7.39
N ILE A 63 4.76 -7.35 7.97
CA ILE A 63 4.84 -8.79 7.74
C ILE A 63 4.65 -9.10 6.24
N VAL A 64 3.67 -8.48 5.60
CA VAL A 64 3.41 -8.67 4.16
C VAL A 64 4.60 -8.21 3.34
N VAL A 65 5.19 -7.05 3.65
CA VAL A 65 6.40 -6.55 2.95
C VAL A 65 7.55 -7.55 3.07
N ILE A 66 7.77 -8.11 4.26
CA ILE A 66 8.82 -9.13 4.48
C ILE A 66 8.54 -10.39 3.66
N ILE A 67 7.31 -10.90 3.68
CA ILE A 67 6.91 -12.08 2.91
C ILE A 67 7.15 -11.85 1.42
N ILE A 68 6.72 -10.72 0.88
CA ILE A 68 6.91 -10.38 -0.54
C ILE A 68 8.39 -10.18 -0.87
N ALA A 69 9.17 -9.56 0.01
CA ALA A 69 10.61 -9.41 -0.19
C ALA A 69 11.32 -10.77 -0.28
N VAL A 70 10.99 -11.69 0.62
CA VAL A 70 11.51 -13.07 0.59
C VAL A 70 11.06 -13.81 -0.67
N LEU A 71 9.78 -13.70 -1.03
CA LEU A 71 9.23 -14.32 -2.23
C LEU A 71 9.92 -13.84 -3.51
N LEU A 72 10.09 -12.54 -3.67
CA LEU A 72 10.74 -11.97 -4.85
C LEU A 72 12.25 -12.27 -4.90
N LYS A 73 12.95 -12.24 -3.76
CA LYS A 73 14.40 -12.45 -3.70
C LYS A 73 14.79 -13.92 -3.83
N TYR A 74 14.10 -14.82 -3.13
CA TYR A 74 14.57 -16.22 -2.99
C TYR A 74 13.81 -17.23 -3.87
N ARG A 75 12.58 -16.94 -4.31
CA ARG A 75 11.78 -17.88 -5.07
C ARG A 75 12.02 -17.76 -6.58
N LYS A 76 11.84 -18.89 -7.28
CA LYS A 76 11.92 -18.95 -8.75
C LYS A 76 10.95 -17.98 -9.45
N PHE A 77 9.81 -17.72 -8.81
CA PHE A 77 8.79 -16.78 -9.29
C PHE A 77 9.35 -15.36 -9.41
N GLY A 78 9.99 -14.83 -8.36
CA GLY A 78 10.57 -13.49 -8.37
C GLY A 78 11.64 -13.34 -9.47
N ARG A 79 12.55 -14.31 -9.59
CA ARG A 79 13.57 -14.27 -10.65
C ARG A 79 12.98 -14.24 -12.07
N LYS A 80 11.91 -15.03 -12.32
CA LYS A 80 11.19 -14.98 -13.60
C LYS A 80 10.54 -13.63 -13.84
N LEU A 81 9.99 -13.02 -12.80
CA LEU A 81 9.32 -11.72 -12.87
C LEU A 81 10.32 -10.61 -13.26
N TYR A 82 11.48 -10.57 -12.61
CA TYR A 82 12.55 -9.61 -12.94
C TYR A 82 13.10 -9.83 -14.35
N ALA A 83 13.30 -11.08 -14.77
CA ALA A 83 13.77 -11.41 -16.14
C ALA A 83 12.77 -10.93 -17.21
N ILE A 84 11.47 -11.18 -17.00
CA ILE A 84 10.41 -10.75 -17.92
C ILE A 84 10.28 -9.24 -17.95
N GLY A 85 10.40 -8.58 -16.78
CA GLY A 85 10.34 -7.13 -16.66
C GLY A 85 11.52 -6.42 -17.33
N GLY A 86 12.72 -7.03 -17.31
CA GLY A 86 13.91 -6.51 -17.97
C GLY A 86 13.85 -6.60 -19.50
N ASN A 87 13.60 -7.81 -20.01
CA ASN A 87 13.43 -8.03 -21.45
C ASN A 87 12.52 -9.23 -21.70
N ARG A 88 11.31 -8.93 -22.14
CA ARG A 88 10.29 -9.95 -22.41
C ARG A 88 10.69 -10.93 -23.53
N GLN A 89 11.35 -10.44 -24.58
CA GLN A 89 11.73 -11.25 -25.72
C GLN A 89 12.87 -12.22 -25.36
N SER A 90 13.88 -11.73 -24.63
CA SER A 90 14.95 -12.58 -24.12
C SER A 90 14.41 -13.63 -23.12
N ALA A 91 13.45 -13.28 -22.28
CA ALA A 91 12.80 -14.22 -21.37
C ALA A 91 12.05 -15.34 -22.11
N LEU A 92 11.39 -15.02 -23.23
CA LEU A 92 10.75 -16.02 -24.11
C LEU A 92 11.78 -16.96 -24.75
N MET A 93 12.91 -16.41 -25.23
CA MET A 93 13.98 -17.23 -25.84
C MET A 93 14.63 -18.17 -24.82
N MET A 94 14.66 -17.79 -23.54
CA MET A 94 15.11 -18.67 -22.45
C MET A 94 14.07 -19.72 -22.02
N GLY A 95 12.95 -19.84 -22.75
CA GLY A 95 11.91 -20.83 -22.47
C GLY A 95 11.02 -20.50 -21.28
N LEU A 96 11.01 -19.25 -20.80
CA LEU A 96 10.14 -18.86 -19.70
C LEU A 96 8.68 -18.70 -20.18
N ASN A 97 7.75 -19.30 -19.47
CA ASN A 97 6.33 -19.11 -19.76
C ASN A 97 5.86 -17.73 -19.26
N VAL A 98 6.01 -16.72 -20.12
CA VAL A 98 5.69 -15.33 -19.83
C VAL A 98 4.21 -15.17 -19.47
N LYS A 99 3.29 -15.79 -20.23
CA LYS A 99 1.84 -15.66 -19.99
C LYS A 99 1.45 -16.15 -18.58
N LYS A 100 1.93 -17.35 -18.20
CA LYS A 100 1.65 -17.92 -16.88
C LYS A 100 2.24 -17.08 -15.75
N THR A 101 3.47 -16.59 -15.92
CA THR A 101 4.13 -15.77 -14.89
C THR A 101 3.44 -14.43 -14.71
N MET A 102 3.05 -13.77 -15.81
CA MET A 102 2.29 -12.53 -15.75
C MET A 102 0.92 -12.72 -15.10
N PHE A 103 0.21 -13.79 -15.44
CA PHE A 103 -1.08 -14.09 -14.81
C PHE A 103 -0.95 -14.29 -13.29
N GLN A 104 0.07 -15.02 -12.84
CA GLN A 104 0.36 -15.18 -11.42
C GLN A 104 0.72 -13.85 -10.74
N ALA A 105 1.44 -12.96 -11.45
CA ALA A 105 1.78 -11.63 -10.93
C ALA A 105 0.53 -10.77 -10.70
N TYR A 106 -0.39 -10.76 -11.67
CA TYR A 106 -1.66 -10.03 -11.52
C TYR A 106 -2.57 -10.58 -10.41
N ILE A 107 -2.59 -11.91 -10.22
CA ILE A 107 -3.32 -12.51 -9.10
C ILE A 107 -2.72 -12.04 -7.76
N LEU A 108 -1.39 -12.07 -7.65
CA LEU A 108 -0.70 -11.63 -6.44
C LEU A 108 -0.95 -10.14 -6.18
N ASP A 109 -0.87 -9.31 -7.22
CA ASP A 109 -1.14 -7.87 -7.13
C ASP A 109 -2.57 -7.59 -6.69
N GLY A 110 -3.57 -8.24 -7.29
CA GLY A 110 -4.97 -8.12 -6.89
C GLY A 110 -5.23 -8.56 -5.44
N PHE A 111 -4.56 -9.64 -4.99
CA PHE A 111 -4.64 -10.08 -3.60
C PHE A 111 -4.06 -9.03 -2.64
N LEU A 112 -2.89 -8.48 -2.95
CA LEU A 112 -2.24 -7.43 -2.16
C LEU A 112 -3.05 -6.14 -2.14
N ALA A 113 -3.63 -5.75 -3.28
CA ALA A 113 -4.51 -4.59 -3.37
C ALA A 113 -5.77 -4.77 -2.50
N GLY A 114 -6.40 -5.95 -2.54
CA GLY A 114 -7.54 -6.27 -1.69
C GLY A 114 -7.20 -6.25 -0.20
N LEU A 115 -6.04 -6.79 0.17
CA LEU A 115 -5.54 -6.75 1.54
C LEU A 115 -5.23 -5.32 1.98
N GLY A 116 -4.62 -4.51 1.12
CA GLY A 116 -4.39 -3.08 1.36
C GLY A 116 -5.70 -2.31 1.58
N GLY A 117 -6.71 -2.55 0.76
CA GLY A 117 -8.05 -1.97 0.91
C GLY A 117 -8.72 -2.37 2.23
N PHE A 118 -8.57 -3.64 2.65
CA PHE A 118 -9.07 -4.10 3.95
C PHE A 118 -8.37 -3.41 5.13
N LEU A 119 -7.04 -3.29 5.11
CA LEU A 119 -6.27 -2.58 6.13
C LEU A 119 -6.61 -1.08 6.17
N PHE A 120 -6.85 -0.48 5.00
CA PHE A 120 -7.30 0.90 4.91
C PHE A 120 -8.69 1.09 5.53
N CYS A 121 -9.62 0.18 5.27
CA CYS A 121 -10.95 0.16 5.86
C CYS A 121 -10.91 -0.02 7.38
N LEU A 122 -10.01 -0.88 7.91
CA LEU A 122 -9.77 -1.03 9.34
C LEU A 122 -9.28 0.27 10.00
N ASN A 123 -8.48 1.05 9.30
CA ASN A 123 -7.96 2.32 9.83
C ASN A 123 -9.01 3.45 9.81
N SER A 124 -9.86 3.49 8.77
CA SER A 124 -10.88 4.53 8.61
C SER A 124 -12.20 4.22 9.31
N CYS A 125 -12.47 2.96 9.65
CA CYS A 125 -13.73 2.46 10.20
C CYS A 125 -14.96 2.85 9.37
N ALA A 126 -14.77 3.19 8.11
CA ALA A 126 -15.81 3.64 7.21
C ALA A 126 -15.48 3.29 5.76
N GLY A 127 -16.51 3.11 4.93
CA GLY A 127 -16.42 3.00 3.49
C GLY A 127 -17.00 4.24 2.82
N PHE A 128 -16.23 4.84 1.88
CA PHE A 128 -16.64 6.01 1.13
C PHE A 128 -15.99 5.99 -0.25
N VAL A 129 -16.75 6.27 -1.29
CA VAL A 129 -16.30 6.15 -2.70
C VAL A 129 -15.08 7.02 -3.02
N GLU A 130 -14.99 8.20 -2.40
CA GLU A 130 -13.93 9.17 -2.65
C GLU A 130 -12.68 8.98 -1.79
N GLN A 131 -12.76 8.13 -0.77
CA GLN A 131 -11.75 8.03 0.29
C GLN A 131 -10.37 7.56 -0.21
N ALA A 132 -10.34 6.76 -1.28
CA ALA A 132 -9.11 6.20 -1.84
C ALA A 132 -8.65 6.90 -3.14
N LYS A 133 -9.25 8.04 -3.51
CA LYS A 133 -8.83 8.79 -4.69
C LYS A 133 -7.40 9.30 -4.52
N GLY A 134 -6.54 8.99 -5.50
CA GLY A 134 -5.15 9.41 -5.53
C GLY A 134 -4.17 8.43 -4.87
N LEU A 135 -4.63 7.43 -4.11
CA LEU A 135 -3.75 6.43 -3.50
C LEU A 135 -2.94 5.64 -4.54
N GLU A 136 -3.47 5.48 -5.76
CA GLU A 136 -2.76 4.87 -6.88
C GLU A 136 -1.52 5.67 -7.26
N MET A 137 -1.63 6.99 -7.33
CA MET A 137 -0.48 7.87 -7.63
C MET A 137 0.51 7.89 -6.47
N ASP A 138 0.01 7.86 -5.25
CA ASP A 138 0.81 7.78 -4.03
C ASP A 138 1.62 6.49 -3.97
N ALA A 139 1.03 5.36 -4.36
CA ALA A 139 1.70 4.07 -4.42
C ALA A 139 2.79 4.06 -5.50
N ILE A 140 2.47 4.56 -6.72
CA ILE A 140 3.43 4.63 -7.83
C ILE A 140 4.61 5.53 -7.46
N SER A 141 4.35 6.75 -6.95
CA SER A 141 5.42 7.68 -6.57
C SER A 141 6.31 7.09 -5.47
N SER A 142 5.73 6.44 -4.46
CA SER A 142 6.50 5.78 -3.40
C SER A 142 7.36 4.63 -3.93
N ALA A 143 6.86 3.85 -4.89
CA ALA A 143 7.62 2.78 -5.52
C ALA A 143 8.81 3.33 -6.33
N VAL A 144 8.60 4.43 -7.08
CA VAL A 144 9.64 5.08 -7.88
C VAL A 144 10.70 5.72 -6.98
N ILE A 145 10.30 6.46 -5.94
CA ILE A 145 11.23 7.00 -4.93
C ILE A 145 12.02 5.87 -4.28
N GLY A 146 11.41 4.71 -4.07
CA GLY A 146 12.05 3.50 -3.55
C GLY A 146 12.98 2.79 -4.54
N GLY A 147 13.20 3.33 -5.75
CA GLY A 147 14.13 2.81 -6.76
C GLY A 147 13.52 1.75 -7.69
N THR A 148 12.20 1.66 -7.79
CA THR A 148 11.55 0.79 -8.78
C THR A 148 11.48 1.48 -10.13
N LEU A 149 12.01 0.83 -11.18
CA LEU A 149 11.94 1.34 -12.53
C LEU A 149 10.56 1.09 -13.16
N LEU A 150 9.94 2.13 -13.70
CA LEU A 150 8.65 2.04 -14.42
C LEU A 150 8.75 1.20 -15.70
N SER A 151 9.94 1.15 -16.32
CA SER A 151 10.21 0.27 -17.46
C SER A 151 10.24 -1.22 -17.09
N GLY A 152 10.34 -1.54 -15.80
CA GLY A 152 10.39 -2.91 -15.29
C GLY A 152 11.81 -3.44 -15.06
N GLY A 153 11.90 -4.68 -14.60
CA GLY A 153 13.15 -5.43 -14.40
C GLY A 153 13.94 -5.07 -13.13
N VAL A 154 13.70 -3.92 -12.53
CA VAL A 154 14.40 -3.47 -11.31
C VAL A 154 13.41 -2.91 -10.31
N GLY A 155 13.56 -3.29 -9.05
CA GLY A 155 12.76 -2.81 -7.93
C GLY A 155 12.88 -3.75 -6.73
N THR A 156 12.65 -3.23 -5.54
CA THR A 156 12.66 -4.02 -4.31
C THR A 156 11.54 -3.59 -3.38
N PRO A 157 10.85 -4.54 -2.70
CA PRO A 157 9.81 -4.18 -1.73
C PRO A 157 10.35 -3.36 -0.55
N ILE A 158 11.59 -3.62 -0.16
CA ILE A 158 12.26 -2.87 0.90
C ILE A 158 12.52 -1.42 0.46
N GLY A 159 12.96 -1.21 -0.80
CA GLY A 159 13.09 0.12 -1.37
C GLY A 159 11.77 0.87 -1.38
N THR A 160 10.69 0.21 -1.81
CA THR A 160 9.35 0.79 -1.78
C THR A 160 8.91 1.17 -0.36
N LEU A 161 9.24 0.36 0.66
CA LEU A 161 8.97 0.70 2.07
C LEU A 161 9.65 2.02 2.46
N PHE A 162 10.94 2.20 2.12
CA PHE A 162 11.64 3.47 2.36
C PHE A 162 11.03 4.62 1.55
N GLY A 163 10.59 4.38 0.33
CA GLY A 163 9.89 5.38 -0.48
C GLY A 163 8.59 5.86 0.17
N VAL A 164 7.80 4.95 0.74
CA VAL A 164 6.58 5.29 1.51
C VAL A 164 6.93 6.12 2.76
N LEU A 165 7.99 5.75 3.50
CA LEU A 165 8.43 6.48 4.68
C LEU A 165 8.89 7.90 4.34
N ILE A 166 9.70 8.06 3.27
CA ILE A 166 10.16 9.36 2.78
C ILE A 166 8.96 10.24 2.41
N LYS A 167 8.05 9.71 1.59
CA LYS A 167 6.84 10.45 1.19
C LYS A 167 5.97 10.81 2.38
N GLY A 168 5.76 9.88 3.31
CA GLY A 168 4.98 10.10 4.53
C GLY A 168 5.58 11.18 5.43
N THR A 169 6.91 11.20 5.59
CA THR A 169 7.60 12.24 6.38
C THR A 169 7.49 13.61 5.73
N ILE A 170 7.67 13.71 4.41
CA ILE A 170 7.51 14.95 3.66
C ILE A 170 6.08 15.47 3.80
N SER A 171 5.08 14.62 3.59
CA SER A 171 3.67 14.97 3.74
C SER A 171 3.35 15.46 5.16
N SER A 172 3.86 14.77 6.18
CA SER A 172 3.68 15.15 7.57
C SER A 172 4.32 16.51 7.90
N LEU A 173 5.53 16.76 7.41
CA LEU A 173 6.23 18.05 7.61
C LEU A 173 5.44 19.21 6.98
N ILE A 174 4.97 19.05 5.74
CA ILE A 174 4.19 20.09 5.05
C ILE A 174 2.89 20.38 5.79
N THR A 175 2.20 19.33 6.24
CA THR A 175 0.94 19.49 6.98
C THR A 175 1.14 20.13 8.35
N THR A 176 2.26 19.87 9.03
CA THR A 176 2.56 20.41 10.36
C THR A 176 3.01 21.86 10.30
N GLN A 177 3.77 22.27 9.29
CA GLN A 177 4.24 23.64 9.14
C GLN A 177 3.13 24.60 8.71
N GLY A 178 2.09 24.11 8.01
CA GLY A 178 0.93 24.91 7.61
C GLY A 178 1.21 26.07 6.64
N THR A 179 2.46 26.27 6.24
CA THR A 179 2.88 27.37 5.34
C THR A 179 2.60 27.05 3.87
N LEU A 180 2.56 25.77 3.53
CA LEU A 180 2.26 25.29 2.18
C LEU A 180 0.87 24.68 2.15
N SER A 181 0.10 25.04 1.14
CA SER A 181 -1.21 24.44 0.90
C SER A 181 -1.07 22.93 0.70
N SER A 182 -1.97 22.13 1.29
CA SER A 182 -2.01 20.66 1.16
C SER A 182 -2.15 20.17 -0.29
N TRP A 183 -2.42 21.04 -1.23
CA TRP A 183 -2.44 20.76 -2.66
C TRP A 183 -1.08 20.41 -3.25
N TRP A 184 0.02 20.87 -2.63
CA TRP A 184 1.38 20.55 -3.08
C TRP A 184 1.84 19.13 -2.73
N VAL A 185 1.07 18.40 -1.92
CA VAL A 185 1.42 17.06 -1.46
C VAL A 185 0.75 15.96 -2.29
N ARG A 186 -0.23 16.34 -3.12
CA ARG A 186 -0.94 15.43 -4.03
C ARG A 186 -0.38 15.47 -5.46
#